data_8fcdc9adce58b638764928dc7060158a
#
_entry.id   8fcdc9adce58b638764928dc7060158a
#
_cell.length_a   1.000
_cell.length_b   1.000
_cell.length_c   1.000
_cell.angle_alpha   90.00
_cell.angle_beta   90.00
_cell.angle_gamma   90.00
#
_symmetry.space_group_name_H-M   'P 1'
#
loop_
_entity.id
_entity.type
_entity.pdbx_description
1 polymer ?
#
loop_
_entity_poly.entity_id
_entity_poly.type
_entity_poly.pdbx_seq_one_letter_code
_entity_poly.pdbx_strand_id
1 'polypeptide(L)'
;MKCSMSKLFRSFFIFVLILSIVFPATGFAAKTKKSSSADLKSNKNVQNTDMTEKYKKQMNNILEATQLFYSVRLNYSMKSGESKKIKLTSLEKQNIAAGRQILEGQSRITNFAFSQRVQELFGANARIASLPFKTEPDVPEELVVRCNSNYVKLAVGEWGEESPVYKLKSVTKKGKRWKVVFKVNMYDSYTDSMQPLGKVILTLKKNKKSVYGFNIKGIILKKM
;
A
#
# COMPACT_ATOMS: atom_id res chain seq x y z
N MET A 1 23.91 21.40 -44.64
CA MET A 1 24.09 22.25 -43.46
C MET A 1 24.44 21.36 -42.27
N LYS A 2 25.70 21.45 -41.82
CA LYS A 2 26.21 20.71 -40.65
C LYS A 2 25.91 21.53 -39.42
N CYS A 3 25.17 21.00 -38.47
CA CYS A 3 24.96 21.64 -37.15
C CYS A 3 25.82 20.95 -36.12
N SER A 4 26.68 21.73 -35.52
CA SER A 4 27.73 21.40 -34.56
C SER A 4 27.11 20.97 -33.22
N MET A 5 27.45 19.77 -32.74
CA MET A 5 27.22 19.38 -31.37
C MET A 5 28.34 19.92 -30.48
N SER A 6 28.09 20.92 -29.70
CA SER A 6 29.01 21.49 -28.71
C SER A 6 29.08 20.65 -27.43
N LYS A 7 30.27 20.27 -27.13
CA LYS A 7 30.94 19.89 -25.89
C LYS A 7 30.38 20.55 -24.63
N LEU A 8 29.65 19.80 -23.79
CA LEU A 8 29.42 20.17 -22.38
C LEU A 8 29.06 18.93 -21.58
N PHE A 9 30.01 17.99 -21.47
CA PHE A 9 29.97 16.93 -20.46
C PHE A 9 31.39 16.51 -20.08
N ARG A 10 32.06 17.35 -19.31
CA ARG A 10 33.26 16.97 -18.55
C ARG A 10 33.32 17.84 -17.31
N SER A 11 33.18 17.22 -16.19
CA SER A 11 33.59 17.60 -14.85
C SER A 11 32.48 17.39 -13.83
N PHE A 12 32.47 16.22 -13.24
CA PHE A 12 32.09 16.02 -11.82
C PHE A 12 32.50 14.59 -11.42
N PHE A 13 33.80 14.34 -11.43
CA PHE A 13 34.38 13.23 -10.67
C PHE A 13 35.45 13.85 -9.76
N ILE A 14 35.60 13.30 -8.58
CA ILE A 14 36.56 13.59 -7.51
C ILE A 14 35.93 14.43 -6.39
N PHE A 15 35.40 13.73 -5.39
CA PHE A 15 35.72 13.93 -3.97
C PHE A 15 35.15 12.74 -3.16
N VAL A 16 35.90 11.64 -3.12
CA VAL A 16 35.75 10.62 -2.07
C VAL A 16 36.88 10.87 -1.09
N LEU A 17 36.57 11.44 0.03
CA LEU A 17 37.52 11.61 1.13
C LEU A 17 37.20 10.55 2.20
N ILE A 18 38.14 9.63 2.34
CA ILE A 18 38.25 8.58 3.32
C ILE A 18 38.36 9.22 4.72
N LEU A 19 37.43 8.92 5.61
CA LEU A 19 37.62 9.11 7.04
C LEU A 19 37.45 7.76 7.76
N SER A 20 38.57 7.07 7.90
CA SER A 20 38.72 5.91 8.78
C SER A 20 38.84 6.40 10.22
N ILE A 21 37.85 6.18 11.05
CA ILE A 21 37.93 6.34 12.49
C ILE A 21 38.07 4.97 13.12
N VAL A 22 39.28 4.73 13.64
CA VAL A 22 39.65 3.58 14.47
C VAL A 22 39.05 3.77 15.85
N PHE A 23 38.23 2.84 16.32
CA PHE A 23 37.84 2.73 17.72
C PHE A 23 38.53 1.54 18.36
N PRO A 24 39.19 1.73 19.52
CA PRO A 24 39.83 0.65 20.22
C PRO A 24 38.84 -0.25 20.96
N ALA A 25 39.06 -1.52 20.83
CA ALA A 25 38.38 -2.55 21.60
C ALA A 25 38.88 -2.52 23.05
N THR A 26 37.99 -2.29 24.01
CA THR A 26 38.22 -2.63 25.41
C THR A 26 37.28 -3.76 25.79
N GLY A 27 37.87 -4.93 25.98
CA GLY A 27 37.19 -6.10 26.53
C GLY A 27 36.91 -5.94 28.02
N PHE A 28 35.73 -6.38 28.43
CA PHE A 28 35.50 -6.83 29.82
C PHE A 28 34.66 -8.09 29.79
N ALA A 29 35.35 -9.19 30.14
CA ALA A 29 34.72 -10.47 30.47
C ALA A 29 34.24 -10.39 31.91
N ALA A 30 32.95 -10.60 32.13
CA ALA A 30 32.42 -10.92 33.44
C ALA A 30 31.57 -12.19 33.34
N LYS A 31 32.14 -13.30 33.80
CA LYS A 31 31.40 -14.53 34.14
C LYS A 31 30.57 -14.26 35.39
N THR A 32 29.26 -14.50 35.33
CA THR A 32 28.42 -14.69 36.52
C THR A 32 27.39 -15.81 36.31
N LYS A 33 27.56 -16.77 37.15
CA LYS A 33 26.77 -17.91 37.66
C LYS A 33 25.32 -18.09 37.16
N LYS A 34 25.05 -19.32 36.72
CA LYS A 34 23.73 -19.93 36.69
C LYS A 34 23.06 -19.86 38.08
N SER A 35 21.89 -19.28 38.11
CA SER A 35 20.87 -19.60 39.09
C SER A 35 19.61 -20.04 38.35
N SER A 36 19.23 -21.27 38.59
CA SER A 36 17.96 -21.86 38.20
C SER A 36 16.83 -21.14 38.94
N SER A 37 15.91 -20.53 38.23
CA SER A 37 14.62 -20.17 38.80
C SER A 37 13.54 -20.37 37.78
N ALA A 38 12.56 -21.07 38.23
CA ALA A 38 11.33 -21.55 37.68
C ALA A 38 10.65 -20.67 36.63
N ASP A 39 10.04 -21.35 35.66
CA ASP A 39 9.02 -20.91 34.73
C ASP A 39 7.97 -19.97 35.32
N LEU A 40 8.17 -18.70 35.16
CA LEU A 40 7.10 -17.72 35.15
C LEU A 40 6.79 -17.43 33.68
N LYS A 41 5.79 -18.13 33.11
CA LYS A 41 5.14 -17.75 31.87
C LYS A 41 4.55 -16.36 32.09
N SER A 42 5.37 -15.35 31.84
CA SER A 42 4.95 -13.97 31.75
C SER A 42 3.96 -13.87 30.59
N ASN A 43 2.68 -13.80 30.92
CA ASN A 43 1.61 -13.40 30.03
C ASN A 43 1.93 -11.94 29.62
N LYS A 44 2.75 -11.76 28.57
CA LYS A 44 2.98 -10.45 27.97
C LYS A 44 1.67 -9.97 27.39
N ASN A 45 0.93 -9.23 28.21
CA ASN A 45 -0.17 -8.40 27.76
C ASN A 45 0.40 -7.43 26.71
N VAL A 46 0.32 -7.79 25.43
CA VAL A 46 0.80 -6.96 24.34
C VAL A 46 -0.18 -5.81 24.22
N GLN A 47 0.09 -4.72 24.94
CA GLN A 47 -0.69 -3.49 24.87
C GLN A 47 -0.77 -3.01 23.41
N ASN A 48 -1.99 -2.78 22.93
CA ASN A 48 -2.25 -2.12 21.66
C ASN A 48 -1.97 -0.62 21.83
N THR A 49 -0.84 -0.17 21.29
CA THR A 49 -0.47 1.26 21.32
C THR A 49 -1.19 1.99 20.19
N ASP A 50 -1.93 3.04 20.53
CA ASP A 50 -2.51 3.95 19.53
C ASP A 50 -1.41 4.80 18.91
N MET A 51 -1.36 4.79 17.58
CA MET A 51 -0.36 5.48 16.76
C MET A 51 -1.02 6.35 15.68
N THR A 52 -2.30 6.67 15.83
CA THR A 52 -3.10 7.31 14.78
C THR A 52 -2.50 8.62 14.30
N GLU A 53 -2.27 9.57 15.17
CA GLU A 53 -1.74 10.87 14.76
C GLU A 53 -0.31 10.77 14.21
N LYS A 54 0.55 9.96 14.84
CA LYS A 54 1.94 9.78 14.40
C LYS A 54 2.06 9.29 12.95
N TYR A 55 1.15 8.45 12.49
CA TYR A 55 1.23 7.80 11.18
C TYR A 55 0.12 8.21 10.21
N LYS A 56 -0.68 9.22 10.54
CA LYS A 56 -1.81 9.71 9.76
C LYS A 56 -1.45 9.98 8.30
N LYS A 57 -0.39 10.76 8.06
CA LYS A 57 0.07 11.07 6.70
C LYS A 57 0.40 9.81 5.88
N GLN A 58 1.15 8.87 6.49
CA GLN A 58 1.52 7.64 5.78
C GLN A 58 0.31 6.74 5.50
N MET A 59 -0.66 6.68 6.41
CA MET A 59 -1.89 5.91 6.21
C MET A 59 -2.76 6.51 5.11
N ASN A 60 -2.84 7.84 5.04
CA ASN A 60 -3.55 8.52 3.97
C ASN A 60 -2.88 8.29 2.61
N ASN A 61 -1.54 8.31 2.52
CA ASN A 61 -0.84 7.99 1.27
C ASN A 61 -1.12 6.56 0.78
N ILE A 62 -1.20 5.58 1.71
CA ILE A 62 -1.59 4.20 1.36
C ILE A 62 -3.05 4.17 0.87
N LEU A 63 -3.92 4.90 1.55
CA LEU A 63 -5.33 5.00 1.18
C LEU A 63 -5.50 5.59 -0.23
N GLU A 64 -4.87 6.73 -0.52
CA GLU A 64 -4.89 7.37 -1.84
C GLU A 64 -4.47 6.41 -2.96
N ALA A 65 -3.49 5.56 -2.69
CA ALA A 65 -3.02 4.57 -3.65
C ALA A 65 -3.99 3.40 -3.87
N THR A 66 -4.98 3.19 -2.98
CA THR A 66 -5.76 1.95 -2.94
C THR A 66 -7.27 2.16 -2.80
N GLN A 67 -7.73 3.38 -2.55
CA GLN A 67 -9.13 3.68 -2.20
C GLN A 67 -10.14 3.29 -3.28
N LEU A 68 -9.77 3.45 -4.57
CA LEU A 68 -10.68 3.09 -5.67
C LEU A 68 -11.08 1.61 -5.61
N PHE A 69 -10.12 0.73 -5.37
CA PHE A 69 -10.41 -0.70 -5.22
C PHE A 69 -11.41 -0.96 -4.07
N TYR A 70 -11.25 -0.26 -2.95
CA TYR A 70 -12.14 -0.46 -1.80
C TYR A 70 -13.55 0.05 -2.07
N SER A 71 -13.69 1.22 -2.72
CA SER A 71 -15.00 1.75 -3.10
C SER A 71 -15.72 0.85 -4.09
N VAL A 72 -15.04 0.40 -5.13
CA VAL A 72 -15.61 -0.52 -6.11
C VAL A 72 -16.08 -1.82 -5.42
N ARG A 73 -15.26 -2.43 -4.57
CA ARG A 73 -15.65 -3.66 -3.87
C ARG A 73 -16.80 -3.45 -2.88
N LEU A 74 -16.79 -2.37 -2.12
CA LEU A 74 -17.87 -2.06 -1.17
C LEU A 74 -19.19 -1.77 -1.90
N ASN A 75 -19.14 -1.04 -3.02
CA ASN A 75 -20.35 -0.67 -3.76
C ASN A 75 -20.94 -1.82 -4.57
N TYR A 76 -20.13 -2.48 -5.38
CA TYR A 76 -20.63 -3.38 -6.42
C TYR A 76 -20.51 -4.87 -6.06
N SER A 77 -19.58 -5.25 -5.15
CA SER A 77 -19.26 -6.67 -4.91
C SER A 77 -19.72 -7.18 -3.54
N MET A 78 -20.32 -6.36 -2.70
CA MET A 78 -20.70 -6.74 -1.33
C MET A 78 -22.16 -6.40 -1.01
N LYS A 79 -22.79 -7.25 -0.21
CA LYS A 79 -24.14 -7.02 0.35
C LYS A 79 -24.03 -6.27 1.69
N SER A 80 -25.09 -5.54 2.07
CA SER A 80 -25.18 -4.90 3.38
C SER A 80 -24.98 -5.92 4.50
N GLY A 81 -24.24 -5.54 5.55
CA GLY A 81 -23.87 -6.40 6.66
C GLY A 81 -22.72 -7.39 6.38
N GLU A 82 -22.29 -7.52 5.13
CA GLU A 82 -21.23 -8.47 4.77
C GLU A 82 -19.85 -8.04 5.29
N SER A 83 -19.06 -9.03 5.71
CA SER A 83 -17.64 -8.87 6.03
C SER A 83 -16.79 -9.82 5.19
N LYS A 84 -15.94 -9.27 4.33
CA LYS A 84 -15.12 -10.03 3.37
C LYS A 84 -13.63 -9.82 3.59
N LYS A 85 -12.89 -10.90 3.79
CA LYS A 85 -11.42 -10.89 3.77
C LYS A 85 -10.95 -11.04 2.33
N ILE A 86 -10.22 -10.06 1.84
CA ILE A 86 -9.67 -10.09 0.48
C ILE A 86 -8.48 -11.05 0.43
N LYS A 87 -8.58 -12.04 -0.46
CA LYS A 87 -7.46 -12.94 -0.75
C LYS A 87 -6.48 -12.21 -1.65
N LEU A 88 -5.31 -11.83 -1.13
CA LEU A 88 -4.28 -11.07 -1.84
C LEU A 88 -3.56 -11.94 -2.89
N THR A 89 -4.31 -12.41 -3.90
CA THR A 89 -3.74 -13.05 -5.10
C THR A 89 -2.91 -12.03 -5.87
N SER A 90 -2.13 -12.49 -6.85
CA SER A 90 -1.39 -11.56 -7.71
C SER A 90 -2.32 -10.65 -8.50
N LEU A 91 -3.45 -11.15 -9.00
CA LEU A 91 -4.46 -10.35 -9.71
C LEU A 91 -5.08 -9.29 -8.78
N GLU A 92 -5.50 -9.66 -7.56
CA GLU A 92 -6.07 -8.68 -6.62
C GLU A 92 -5.07 -7.60 -6.21
N LYS A 93 -3.79 -7.96 -6.03
CA LYS A 93 -2.74 -6.96 -5.78
C LYS A 93 -2.59 -5.96 -6.93
N GLN A 94 -2.75 -6.42 -8.16
CA GLN A 94 -2.70 -5.59 -9.36
C GLN A 94 -3.91 -4.66 -9.44
N ASN A 95 -5.12 -5.17 -9.20
CA ASN A 95 -6.33 -4.33 -9.11
C ASN A 95 -6.20 -3.25 -8.03
N ILE A 96 -5.69 -3.60 -6.85
CA ILE A 96 -5.46 -2.63 -5.77
C ILE A 96 -4.43 -1.56 -6.19
N ALA A 97 -3.33 -1.97 -6.82
CA ALA A 97 -2.25 -1.07 -7.22
C ALA A 97 -2.63 -0.12 -8.37
N ALA A 98 -3.66 -0.43 -9.14
CA ALA A 98 -4.14 0.40 -10.25
C ALA A 98 -4.91 1.65 -9.78
N GLY A 99 -5.46 1.61 -8.58
CA GLY A 99 -6.45 2.60 -8.13
C GLY A 99 -6.01 4.05 -8.26
N ARG A 100 -4.78 4.36 -7.90
CA ARG A 100 -4.25 5.73 -8.00
C ARG A 100 -4.16 6.22 -9.45
N GLN A 101 -3.61 5.40 -10.34
CA GLN A 101 -3.42 5.77 -11.75
C GLN A 101 -4.75 6.01 -12.45
N ILE A 102 -5.76 5.21 -12.11
CA ILE A 102 -7.12 5.39 -12.65
C ILE A 102 -7.70 6.73 -12.17
N LEU A 103 -7.57 7.06 -10.89
CA LEU A 103 -8.03 8.34 -10.34
C LEU A 103 -7.28 9.55 -10.91
N GLU A 104 -6.02 9.35 -11.36
CA GLU A 104 -5.24 10.35 -12.09
C GLU A 104 -5.58 10.43 -13.59
N GLY A 105 -6.61 9.70 -14.05
CA GLY A 105 -7.07 9.69 -15.45
C GLY A 105 -6.19 8.90 -16.40
N GLN A 106 -5.29 8.06 -15.89
CA GLN A 106 -4.42 7.23 -16.73
C GLN A 106 -5.21 6.04 -17.28
N SER A 107 -5.20 5.86 -18.61
CA SER A 107 -5.84 4.71 -19.28
C SER A 107 -4.90 3.51 -19.47
N ARG A 108 -3.61 3.71 -19.30
CA ARG A 108 -2.58 2.66 -19.47
C ARG A 108 -1.33 2.95 -18.66
N ILE A 109 -0.60 1.90 -18.31
CA ILE A 109 0.68 1.97 -17.60
C ILE A 109 1.63 0.92 -18.17
N THR A 110 2.94 1.19 -18.25
CA THR A 110 3.91 0.17 -18.66
C THR A 110 3.97 -0.98 -17.65
N ASN A 111 4.21 -2.20 -18.13
CA ASN A 111 4.35 -3.38 -17.27
C ASN A 111 5.42 -3.18 -16.19
N PHE A 112 6.52 -2.49 -16.52
CA PHE A 112 7.60 -2.19 -15.58
C PHE A 112 7.12 -1.27 -14.45
N ALA A 113 6.54 -0.11 -14.78
CA ALA A 113 6.06 0.85 -13.79
C ALA A 113 4.94 0.24 -12.92
N PHE A 114 4.07 -0.57 -13.53
CA PHE A 114 3.01 -1.26 -12.81
C PHE A 114 3.56 -2.30 -11.82
N SER A 115 4.58 -3.06 -12.24
CA SER A 115 5.31 -3.98 -11.37
C SER A 115 5.88 -3.29 -10.14
N GLN A 116 6.52 -2.15 -10.34
CA GLN A 116 7.06 -1.34 -9.25
C GLN A 116 5.95 -0.91 -8.26
N ARG A 117 4.79 -0.45 -8.75
CA ARG A 117 3.65 -0.08 -7.88
C ARG A 117 3.15 -1.23 -7.02
N VAL A 118 3.02 -2.41 -7.62
CA VAL A 118 2.65 -3.63 -6.86
C VAL A 118 3.67 -3.93 -5.77
N GLN A 119 4.96 -3.84 -6.09
CA GLN A 119 6.05 -4.10 -5.13
C GLN A 119 6.12 -3.04 -4.02
N GLU A 120 5.88 -1.78 -4.31
CA GLU A 120 5.83 -0.69 -3.33
C GLU A 120 4.74 -0.94 -2.26
N LEU A 121 3.55 -1.39 -2.70
CA LEU A 121 2.43 -1.65 -1.79
C LEU A 121 2.55 -2.98 -1.05
N PHE A 122 3.04 -4.05 -1.69
CA PHE A 122 2.98 -5.41 -1.15
C PHE A 122 4.35 -6.00 -0.77
N GLY A 123 5.44 -5.37 -1.18
CA GLY A 123 6.84 -5.77 -0.95
C GLY A 123 7.50 -6.35 -2.19
N ALA A 124 8.84 -6.34 -2.20
CA ALA A 124 9.68 -6.72 -3.34
C ALA A 124 9.40 -8.13 -3.93
N ASN A 125 8.89 -9.04 -3.11
CA ASN A 125 8.53 -10.40 -3.54
C ASN A 125 7.11 -10.51 -4.12
N ALA A 126 6.37 -9.39 -4.24
CA ALA A 126 5.06 -9.41 -4.85
C ALA A 126 5.21 -9.68 -6.35
N ARG A 127 4.66 -10.81 -6.79
CA ARG A 127 4.68 -11.21 -8.20
C ARG A 127 3.49 -10.60 -8.92
N ILE A 128 3.72 -10.22 -10.18
CA ILE A 128 2.67 -9.89 -11.13
C ILE A 128 2.20 -11.20 -11.75
N ALA A 129 0.90 -11.45 -11.71
CA ALA A 129 0.30 -12.57 -12.46
C ALA A 129 0.15 -12.18 -13.93
N SER A 130 -0.02 -13.18 -14.77
CA SER A 130 -0.60 -12.96 -16.09
C SER A 130 -1.95 -12.31 -15.93
N LEU A 131 -2.12 -11.14 -16.52
CA LEU A 131 -3.43 -10.49 -16.61
C LEU A 131 -4.23 -11.11 -17.74
N PRO A 132 -5.58 -11.12 -17.65
CA PRO A 132 -6.41 -11.50 -18.77
C PRO A 132 -6.09 -10.61 -19.98
N PHE A 133 -5.97 -11.22 -21.16
CA PHE A 133 -5.75 -10.49 -22.40
C PHE A 133 -7.10 -10.04 -22.94
N LYS A 134 -7.43 -8.77 -22.76
CA LYS A 134 -8.69 -8.14 -23.18
C LYS A 134 -8.42 -6.74 -23.71
N THR A 135 -9.32 -6.25 -24.56
CA THR A 135 -9.26 -4.86 -25.04
C THR A 135 -9.76 -3.86 -24.00
N GLU A 136 -10.75 -4.27 -23.22
CA GLU A 136 -11.38 -3.47 -22.16
C GLU A 136 -11.67 -4.33 -20.93
N PRO A 137 -11.75 -3.75 -19.71
CA PRO A 137 -12.36 -4.40 -18.56
C PRO A 137 -13.84 -4.69 -18.82
N ASP A 138 -14.29 -5.91 -18.57
CA ASP A 138 -15.67 -6.32 -18.86
C ASP A 138 -16.64 -6.06 -17.72
N VAL A 139 -16.13 -5.99 -16.48
CA VAL A 139 -16.95 -5.82 -15.28
C VAL A 139 -16.37 -4.71 -14.41
N PRO A 140 -17.21 -4.00 -13.64
CA PRO A 140 -16.76 -2.88 -12.81
C PRO A 140 -15.64 -3.23 -11.83
N GLU A 141 -15.56 -4.49 -11.39
CA GLU A 141 -14.53 -4.93 -10.46
C GLU A 141 -13.18 -5.24 -11.11
N GLU A 142 -13.10 -5.31 -12.42
CA GLU A 142 -11.85 -5.46 -13.17
C GLU A 142 -11.23 -4.09 -13.40
N LEU A 143 -10.20 -3.75 -12.65
CA LEU A 143 -9.49 -2.48 -12.78
C LEU A 143 -8.32 -2.54 -13.75
N VAL A 144 -7.87 -3.74 -14.11
CA VAL A 144 -6.69 -3.96 -14.96
C VAL A 144 -6.89 -5.13 -15.91
N VAL A 145 -6.49 -4.92 -17.16
CA VAL A 145 -6.38 -5.98 -18.18
C VAL A 145 -5.09 -5.80 -18.97
N ARG A 146 -4.58 -6.90 -19.53
CA ARG A 146 -3.41 -6.84 -20.39
C ARG A 146 -3.84 -6.51 -21.81
N CYS A 147 -3.35 -5.40 -22.37
CA CYS A 147 -3.65 -5.05 -23.75
C CYS A 147 -2.56 -5.47 -24.77
N ASN A 148 -1.30 -5.57 -24.31
CA ASN A 148 -0.17 -6.06 -25.12
C ASN A 148 1.02 -6.46 -24.22
N SER A 149 2.17 -6.79 -24.81
CA SER A 149 3.36 -7.21 -24.08
C SER A 149 3.96 -6.12 -23.18
N ASN A 150 3.75 -4.85 -23.50
CA ASN A 150 4.44 -3.73 -22.86
C ASN A 150 3.57 -2.94 -21.89
N TYR A 151 2.24 -2.98 -22.04
CA TYR A 151 1.30 -2.15 -21.31
C TYR A 151 0.16 -2.95 -20.66
N VAL A 152 -0.24 -2.48 -19.51
CA VAL A 152 -1.50 -2.84 -18.85
C VAL A 152 -2.50 -1.73 -19.13
N LYS A 153 -3.71 -2.09 -19.57
CA LYS A 153 -4.83 -1.17 -19.69
C LYS A 153 -5.54 -1.06 -18.36
N LEU A 154 -5.91 0.15 -18.01
CA LEU A 154 -6.60 0.49 -16.78
C LEU A 154 -8.07 0.80 -17.10
N ALA A 155 -8.97 0.47 -16.18
CA ALA A 155 -10.36 0.85 -16.29
C ALA A 155 -10.46 2.39 -16.33
N VAL A 156 -11.11 2.92 -17.37
CA VAL A 156 -11.42 4.35 -17.51
C VAL A 156 -12.92 4.46 -17.47
N GLY A 157 -13.46 5.35 -16.66
CA GLY A 157 -14.90 5.54 -16.60
C GLY A 157 -15.25 6.74 -15.74
N GLU A 158 -16.43 7.27 -15.97
CA GLU A 158 -17.07 8.19 -15.04
C GLU A 158 -17.51 7.38 -13.82
N TRP A 159 -16.91 7.63 -12.67
CA TRP A 159 -17.16 6.89 -11.44
C TRP A 159 -18.42 7.35 -10.70
N GLY A 160 -19.31 8.08 -11.42
CA GLY A 160 -20.57 8.59 -10.92
C GLY A 160 -20.41 9.84 -10.05
N GLU A 161 -21.54 10.39 -9.64
CA GLU A 161 -21.60 11.61 -8.82
C GLU A 161 -21.45 11.32 -7.32
N GLU A 162 -21.57 10.05 -6.97
CA GLU A 162 -21.32 9.57 -5.60
C GLU A 162 -19.81 9.42 -5.34
N SER A 163 -19.31 10.10 -4.34
CA SER A 163 -17.88 10.06 -3.97
C SER A 163 -17.66 9.39 -2.63
N PRO A 164 -16.81 8.35 -2.57
CA PRO A 164 -16.46 7.72 -1.30
C PRO A 164 -15.55 8.64 -0.47
N VAL A 165 -15.96 8.93 0.75
CA VAL A 165 -15.21 9.71 1.73
C VAL A 165 -14.64 8.82 2.80
N TYR A 166 -13.33 8.82 2.93
CA TYR A 166 -12.58 7.98 3.87
C TYR A 166 -12.12 8.80 5.08
N LYS A 167 -12.35 8.27 6.26
CA LYS A 167 -11.86 8.84 7.52
C LYS A 167 -11.01 7.84 8.27
N LEU A 168 -9.74 8.15 8.52
CA LEU A 168 -8.89 7.34 9.39
C LEU A 168 -9.47 7.30 10.79
N LYS A 169 -9.78 6.09 11.27
CA LYS A 169 -10.39 5.86 12.60
C LYS A 169 -9.33 5.53 13.65
N SER A 170 -8.40 4.62 13.29
CA SER A 170 -7.36 4.19 14.23
C SER A 170 -6.18 3.54 13.53
N VAL A 171 -5.00 3.71 14.11
CA VAL A 171 -3.76 2.98 13.80
C VAL A 171 -3.26 2.35 15.07
N THR A 172 -3.29 1.03 15.17
CA THR A 172 -2.83 0.29 16.34
C THR A 172 -1.68 -0.63 16.00
N LYS A 173 -0.72 -0.75 16.90
CA LYS A 173 0.44 -1.64 16.77
C LYS A 173 0.34 -2.77 17.77
N LYS A 174 0.46 -4.03 17.28
CA LYS A 174 0.57 -5.23 18.10
C LYS A 174 1.80 -6.05 17.64
N GLY A 175 2.89 -5.99 18.41
CA GLY A 175 4.16 -6.58 18.02
C GLY A 175 4.69 -5.99 16.69
N LYS A 176 4.93 -6.85 15.69
CA LYS A 176 5.41 -6.44 14.35
C LYS A 176 4.28 -6.11 13.36
N ARG A 177 3.01 -6.28 13.75
CA ARG A 177 1.84 -6.03 12.91
C ARG A 177 1.19 -4.71 13.26
N TRP A 178 0.68 -4.04 12.24
CA TRP A 178 -0.06 -2.78 12.34
C TRP A 178 -1.46 -3.02 11.81
N LYS A 179 -2.46 -2.54 12.54
CA LYS A 179 -3.86 -2.57 12.12
C LYS A 179 -4.32 -1.14 11.91
N VAL A 180 -4.86 -0.87 10.74
CA VAL A 180 -5.38 0.44 10.36
C VAL A 180 -6.85 0.28 10.02
N VAL A 181 -7.68 1.18 10.52
CA VAL A 181 -9.12 1.17 10.26
C VAL A 181 -9.53 2.50 9.66
N PHE A 182 -10.14 2.45 8.47
CA PHE A 182 -10.82 3.57 7.85
C PHE A 182 -12.34 3.36 7.94
N LYS A 183 -13.09 4.40 8.27
CA LYS A 183 -14.53 4.48 8.04
C LYS A 183 -14.74 5.02 6.64
N VAL A 184 -15.68 4.43 5.91
CA VAL A 184 -16.03 4.83 4.55
C VAL A 184 -17.47 5.28 4.58
N ASN A 185 -17.71 6.49 4.10
CA ASN A 185 -19.03 7.00 3.84
C ASN A 185 -19.16 7.25 2.34
N MET A 186 -20.38 7.31 1.84
CA MET A 186 -20.69 7.77 0.50
C MET A 186 -21.26 9.17 0.61
N TYR A 187 -20.69 10.10 -0.13
CA TYR A 187 -21.23 11.45 -0.31
C TYR A 187 -22.06 11.48 -1.58
N ASP A 188 -23.28 11.92 -1.45
CA ASP A 188 -24.20 12.15 -2.56
C ASP A 188 -24.28 13.67 -2.80
N SER A 189 -23.78 14.09 -3.95
CA SER A 189 -23.72 15.51 -4.31
C SER A 189 -25.10 16.12 -4.63
N TYR A 190 -26.09 15.31 -5.00
CA TYR A 190 -27.44 15.82 -5.28
C TYR A 190 -28.20 16.18 -4.01
N THR A 191 -28.05 15.36 -2.98
CA THR A 191 -28.78 15.53 -1.71
C THR A 191 -27.93 16.19 -0.63
N ASP A 192 -26.67 16.51 -0.92
CA ASP A 192 -25.67 16.99 0.05
C ASP A 192 -25.65 16.12 1.31
N SER A 193 -25.79 14.83 1.14
CA SER A 193 -25.90 13.88 2.23
C SER A 193 -24.70 12.93 2.32
N MET A 194 -24.44 12.45 3.53
CA MET A 194 -23.36 11.54 3.84
C MET A 194 -23.91 10.25 4.43
N GLN A 195 -23.84 9.15 3.69
CA GLN A 195 -24.33 7.85 4.16
C GLN A 195 -23.18 6.91 4.50
N PRO A 196 -23.28 6.10 5.57
CA PRO A 196 -22.26 5.14 5.93
C PRO A 196 -22.24 4.01 4.91
N LEU A 197 -21.09 3.82 4.23
CA LEU A 197 -20.89 2.72 3.29
C LEU A 197 -20.25 1.50 3.97
N GLY A 198 -19.25 1.73 4.84
CA GLY A 198 -18.57 0.61 5.45
C GLY A 198 -17.27 0.92 6.18
N LYS A 199 -16.41 -0.09 6.29
CA LYS A 199 -15.08 0.01 6.90
C LYS A 199 -14.05 -0.75 6.08
N VAL A 200 -12.85 -0.19 5.99
CA VAL A 200 -11.65 -0.84 5.46
C VAL A 200 -10.69 -1.10 6.63
N ILE A 201 -10.27 -2.33 6.79
CA ILE A 201 -9.34 -2.74 7.84
C ILE A 201 -8.10 -3.30 7.16
N LEU A 202 -6.97 -2.61 7.29
CA LEU A 202 -5.69 -3.02 6.75
C LEU A 202 -4.82 -3.67 7.83
N THR A 203 -4.16 -4.76 7.47
CA THR A 203 -3.03 -5.31 8.23
C THR A 203 -1.76 -4.95 7.49
N LEU A 204 -0.87 -4.21 8.17
CA LEU A 204 0.36 -3.70 7.58
C LEU A 204 1.60 -4.29 8.29
N LYS A 205 2.72 -4.35 7.55
CA LYS A 205 4.06 -4.62 8.08
C LYS A 205 4.98 -3.46 7.71
N LYS A 206 5.71 -2.91 8.67
CA LYS A 206 6.67 -1.82 8.42
C LYS A 206 7.73 -2.25 7.41
N ASN A 207 7.98 -1.40 6.42
CA ASN A 207 9.02 -1.59 5.41
C ASN A 207 9.63 -0.23 5.04
N LYS A 208 10.84 0.02 5.52
CA LYS A 208 11.56 1.29 5.28
C LYS A 208 11.93 1.52 3.80
N LYS A 209 11.95 0.44 2.99
CA LYS A 209 12.26 0.51 1.55
C LYS A 209 11.02 0.84 0.69
N SER A 210 9.82 0.75 1.25
CA SER A 210 8.60 1.16 0.54
C SER A 210 8.42 2.67 0.66
N VAL A 211 8.00 3.33 -0.42
CA VAL A 211 7.65 4.76 -0.44
C VAL A 211 6.53 5.10 0.56
N TYR A 212 5.71 4.11 0.88
CA TYR A 212 4.64 4.22 1.88
C TYR A 212 5.13 3.94 3.31
N GLY A 213 6.36 3.48 3.52
CA GLY A 213 6.91 3.05 4.81
C GLY A 213 6.34 1.73 5.34
N PHE A 214 5.38 1.12 4.63
CA PHE A 214 4.69 -0.11 4.99
C PHE A 214 4.35 -0.95 3.78
N ASN A 215 4.12 -2.25 4.01
CA ASN A 215 3.50 -3.15 3.03
C ASN A 215 2.17 -3.68 3.55
N ILE A 216 1.19 -3.80 2.66
CA ILE A 216 -0.11 -4.41 2.94
C ILE A 216 0.05 -5.93 3.04
N LYS A 217 -0.45 -6.51 4.13
CA LYS A 217 -0.41 -7.96 4.41
C LYS A 217 -1.80 -8.57 4.56
N GLY A 218 -2.83 -7.76 4.66
CA GLY A 218 -4.20 -8.23 4.71
C GLY A 218 -5.17 -7.07 4.59
N ILE A 219 -6.34 -7.35 4.05
CA ILE A 219 -7.45 -6.42 3.87
C ILE A 219 -8.72 -7.12 4.29
N ILE A 220 -9.53 -6.45 5.09
CA ILE A 220 -10.91 -6.86 5.39
C ILE A 220 -11.80 -5.68 5.06
N LEU A 221 -12.81 -5.91 4.25
CA LEU A 221 -13.88 -4.97 3.96
C LEU A 221 -15.11 -5.35 4.76
N LYS A 222 -15.83 -4.36 5.28
CA LYS A 222 -17.12 -4.55 5.95
C LYS A 222 -18.08 -3.54 5.38
N LYS A 223 -19.17 -3.99 4.73
CA LYS A 223 -20.27 -3.16 4.25
C LYS A 223 -21.28 -2.95 5.38
N MET A 224 -21.79 -1.74 5.51
CA MET A 224 -22.81 -1.40 6.51
C MET A 224 -24.20 -1.48 5.89
#